data_8d4c73bc9edaa50adec9b323bb7cf177
#
_entry.id   8d4c73bc9edaa50adec9b323bb7cf177
#
_cell.length_a   1.000
_cell.length_b   1.000
_cell.length_c   1.000
_cell.angle_alpha   90.00
_cell.angle_beta   90.00
_cell.angle_gamma   90.00
#
_symmetry.space_group_name_H-M   'P 1'
#
loop_
_entity.id
_entity.type
_entity.pdbx_description
1 polymer ?
#
loop_
_entity_poly.entity_id
_entity_poly.type
_entity_poly.pdbx_seq_one_letter_code
_entity_poly.pdbx_strand_id
1 'polypeptide(L)'
;MFGLLRVAAGINILALVGVCVFLLWNGSPAISWEFLTEPPRRMMTAGGVWPCIVGTFLLAFGAMLIAFPLGVASAVYLHEYGGKGRYTRYLRLGISNLAGVPSVVFGLFGLAFFVTFLGMGVSLLAGVLTLAVLTLPVIINTTEEALRQVPDAWREASLALGATRSQTIARVVLPAAVPGMLTGAILGLARAAGETAAIMFTAAVFYTPKMPDSVFSAVMSLPDHMYVLATAGTEIEKTRPLQYGTALILLVLVLGMNLIAIIIRDRMQRKR
;
A
#
# COMPACT_ATOMS: atom_id res chain seq x y z
N MET A 1 -16.57 11.81 29.83
CA MET A 1 -15.73 11.82 28.63
C MET A 1 -14.95 10.52 28.44
N PHE A 2 -14.15 10.06 29.42
CA PHE A 2 -13.38 8.79 29.28
C PHE A 2 -14.24 7.53 29.09
N GLY A 3 -15.45 7.44 29.67
CA GLY A 3 -16.35 6.30 29.45
C GLY A 3 -16.81 6.18 27.97
N LEU A 4 -17.20 7.28 27.34
CA LEU A 4 -17.61 7.33 25.94
C LEU A 4 -16.47 6.91 25.00
N LEU A 5 -15.24 7.36 25.26
CA LEU A 5 -14.06 6.97 24.47
C LEU A 5 -13.76 5.47 24.59
N ARG A 6 -13.89 4.89 25.79
CA ARG A 6 -13.72 3.44 26.02
C ARG A 6 -14.79 2.62 25.30
N VAL A 7 -16.05 3.07 25.33
CA VAL A 7 -17.16 2.42 24.61
C VAL A 7 -16.92 2.48 23.09
N ALA A 8 -16.55 3.65 22.57
CA ALA A 8 -16.24 3.80 21.15
C ALA A 8 -15.07 2.90 20.70
N ALA A 9 -14.00 2.84 21.49
CA ALA A 9 -12.87 1.94 21.23
C ALA A 9 -13.32 0.47 21.30
N GLY A 10 -14.15 0.08 22.28
CA GLY A 10 -14.69 -1.26 22.41
C GLY A 10 -15.53 -1.69 21.21
N ILE A 11 -16.39 -0.80 20.71
CA ILE A 11 -17.22 -1.05 19.52
C ILE A 11 -16.33 -1.29 18.28
N ASN A 12 -15.30 -0.48 18.08
CA ASN A 12 -14.37 -0.67 16.95
C ASN A 12 -13.62 -1.99 17.02
N ILE A 13 -13.14 -2.37 18.22
CA ILE A 13 -12.46 -3.65 18.42
C ILE A 13 -13.43 -4.82 18.17
N LEU A 14 -14.64 -4.76 18.70
CA LEU A 14 -15.66 -5.79 18.49
C LEU A 14 -16.03 -5.93 17.01
N ALA A 15 -16.20 -4.81 16.31
CA ALA A 15 -16.48 -4.82 14.88
C ALA A 15 -15.33 -5.48 14.09
N LEU A 16 -14.07 -5.10 14.37
CA LEU A 16 -12.90 -5.69 13.72
C LEU A 16 -12.79 -7.19 13.99
N VAL A 17 -12.91 -7.59 15.25
CA VAL A 17 -12.87 -9.01 15.64
C VAL A 17 -14.04 -9.76 15.00
N GLY A 18 -15.24 -9.19 14.99
CA GLY A 18 -16.42 -9.78 14.33
C GLY A 18 -16.19 -10.03 12.85
N VAL A 19 -15.64 -9.08 12.12
CA VAL A 19 -15.28 -9.25 10.68
C VAL A 19 -14.23 -10.35 10.51
N CYS A 20 -13.17 -10.34 11.33
CA CYS A 20 -12.13 -11.38 11.25
C CYS A 20 -12.69 -12.78 11.54
N VAL A 21 -13.53 -12.93 12.58
CA VAL A 21 -14.18 -14.22 12.91
C VAL A 21 -15.12 -14.64 11.80
N PHE A 22 -15.91 -13.73 11.25
CA PHE A 22 -16.81 -14.00 10.13
C PHE A 22 -16.07 -14.50 8.89
N LEU A 23 -14.96 -13.83 8.52
CA LEU A 23 -14.13 -14.24 7.40
C LEU A 23 -13.44 -15.58 7.65
N LEU A 24 -12.96 -15.83 8.86
CA LEU A 24 -12.39 -17.12 9.25
C LEU A 24 -13.41 -18.24 9.14
N TRP A 25 -14.63 -18.02 9.66
CA TRP A 25 -15.69 -19.04 9.65
C TRP A 25 -16.14 -19.40 8.24
N ASN A 26 -16.39 -18.40 7.40
CA ASN A 26 -16.93 -18.60 6.05
C ASN A 26 -15.83 -18.86 5.00
N GLY A 27 -14.62 -18.39 5.21
CA GLY A 27 -13.51 -18.50 4.25
C GLY A 27 -12.64 -19.75 4.46
N SER A 28 -12.51 -20.26 5.71
CA SER A 28 -11.67 -21.42 5.99
C SER A 28 -12.03 -22.68 5.22
N PRO A 29 -13.33 -23.00 4.95
CA PRO A 29 -13.67 -24.19 4.19
C PRO A 29 -13.20 -24.16 2.72
N ALA A 30 -13.03 -22.97 2.15
CA ALA A 30 -12.53 -22.81 0.77
C ALA A 30 -11.00 -22.95 0.68
N ILE A 31 -10.29 -22.85 1.81
CA ILE A 31 -8.83 -22.92 1.80
C ILE A 31 -8.37 -24.36 1.71
N SER A 32 -7.86 -24.70 0.54
CA SER A 32 -7.19 -25.97 0.25
C SER A 32 -5.80 -25.69 -0.35
N TRP A 33 -4.95 -26.72 -0.44
CA TRP A 33 -3.68 -26.59 -1.12
C TRP A 33 -3.88 -26.20 -2.59
N GLU A 34 -4.87 -26.78 -3.26
CA GLU A 34 -5.26 -26.44 -4.61
C GLU A 34 -5.64 -24.96 -4.73
N PHE A 35 -6.45 -24.44 -3.79
CA PHE A 35 -6.87 -23.04 -3.78
C PHE A 35 -5.69 -22.05 -3.64
N LEU A 36 -4.65 -22.42 -2.91
CA LEU A 36 -3.47 -21.59 -2.71
C LEU A 36 -2.47 -21.62 -3.87
N THR A 37 -2.37 -22.75 -4.58
CA THR A 37 -1.26 -22.99 -5.53
C THR A 37 -1.68 -23.04 -7.00
N GLU A 38 -2.97 -23.22 -7.26
CA GLU A 38 -3.49 -23.34 -8.62
C GLU A 38 -3.99 -21.99 -9.16
N PRO A 39 -4.02 -21.83 -10.49
CA PRO A 39 -4.71 -20.71 -11.11
C PRO A 39 -6.23 -20.87 -11.07
N PRO A 40 -6.99 -19.76 -11.16
CA PRO A 40 -8.44 -19.81 -11.30
C PRO A 40 -8.83 -20.53 -12.60
N ARG A 41 -9.88 -21.35 -12.54
CA ARG A 41 -10.41 -22.14 -13.65
C ARG A 41 -11.90 -21.86 -13.82
N ARG A 42 -12.46 -22.24 -14.99
CA ARG A 42 -13.89 -22.15 -15.30
C ARG A 42 -14.49 -20.79 -14.95
N MET A 43 -13.86 -19.72 -15.43
CA MET A 43 -14.28 -18.34 -15.16
C MET A 43 -14.42 -18.07 -13.64
N MET A 44 -13.44 -18.50 -12.86
CA MET A 44 -13.34 -18.31 -11.38
C MET A 44 -14.35 -19.12 -10.54
N THR A 45 -15.07 -20.08 -11.12
CA THR A 45 -15.96 -20.96 -10.36
C THR A 45 -15.26 -22.17 -9.74
N ALA A 46 -13.97 -22.38 -10.11
CA ALA A 46 -13.11 -23.46 -9.62
C ALA A 46 -11.64 -23.08 -9.72
N GLY A 47 -10.77 -23.87 -9.10
CA GLY A 47 -9.32 -23.63 -9.05
C GLY A 47 -8.93 -22.77 -7.86
N GLY A 48 -7.81 -22.07 -8.00
CA GLY A 48 -7.20 -21.32 -6.90
C GLY A 48 -6.97 -19.84 -7.23
N VAL A 49 -6.15 -19.20 -6.40
CA VAL A 49 -5.89 -17.75 -6.45
C VAL A 49 -4.39 -17.41 -6.52
N TRP A 50 -3.55 -18.37 -6.90
CA TRP A 50 -2.09 -18.17 -6.93
C TRP A 50 -1.66 -16.95 -7.78
N PRO A 51 -2.12 -16.76 -9.03
CA PRO A 51 -1.78 -15.58 -9.81
C PRO A 51 -2.24 -14.27 -9.15
N CYS A 52 -3.37 -14.29 -8.42
CA CYS A 52 -3.88 -13.13 -7.69
C CYS A 52 -2.99 -12.78 -6.49
N ILE A 53 -2.46 -13.78 -5.76
CA ILE A 53 -1.52 -13.58 -4.66
C ILE A 53 -0.25 -12.91 -5.18
N VAL A 54 0.34 -13.48 -6.24
CA VAL A 54 1.56 -12.96 -6.84
C VAL A 54 1.35 -11.56 -7.42
N GLY A 55 0.24 -11.35 -8.15
CA GLY A 55 -0.08 -10.04 -8.71
C GLY A 55 -0.27 -8.96 -7.65
N THR A 56 -0.94 -9.27 -6.54
CA THR A 56 -1.08 -8.34 -5.41
C THR A 56 0.29 -7.99 -4.81
N PHE A 57 1.14 -8.99 -4.62
CA PHE A 57 2.50 -8.77 -4.10
C PHE A 57 3.33 -7.91 -5.04
N LEU A 58 3.34 -8.22 -6.35
CA LEU A 58 4.09 -7.47 -7.36
C LEU A 58 3.62 -6.02 -7.48
N LEU A 59 2.31 -5.78 -7.45
CA LEU A 59 1.73 -4.44 -7.50
C LEU A 59 2.10 -3.63 -6.25
N ALA A 60 1.88 -4.18 -5.06
CA ALA A 60 2.13 -3.48 -3.80
C ALA A 60 3.63 -3.21 -3.59
N PHE A 61 4.47 -4.23 -3.79
CA PHE A 61 5.92 -4.09 -3.64
C PHE A 61 6.53 -3.20 -4.71
N GLY A 62 6.11 -3.36 -5.98
CA GLY A 62 6.54 -2.50 -7.08
C GLY A 62 6.19 -1.03 -6.86
N ALA A 63 4.97 -0.74 -6.39
CA ALA A 63 4.56 0.62 -6.04
C ALA A 63 5.43 1.21 -4.92
N MET A 64 5.73 0.43 -3.88
CA MET A 64 6.58 0.87 -2.77
C MET A 64 8.03 1.10 -3.18
N LEU A 65 8.57 0.28 -4.09
CA LEU A 65 9.94 0.44 -4.60
C LEU A 65 10.13 1.81 -5.28
N ILE A 66 9.08 2.35 -5.90
CA ILE A 66 9.08 3.67 -6.54
C ILE A 66 8.66 4.77 -5.55
N ALA A 67 7.54 4.58 -4.85
CA ALA A 67 6.94 5.61 -4.01
C ALA A 67 7.78 5.92 -2.77
N PHE A 68 8.43 4.92 -2.16
CA PHE A 68 9.19 5.14 -0.93
C PHE A 68 10.41 6.04 -1.14
N PRO A 69 11.34 5.78 -2.08
CA PRO A 69 12.48 6.66 -2.28
C PRO A 69 12.07 8.07 -2.74
N LEU A 70 11.07 8.17 -3.63
CA LEU A 70 10.58 9.48 -4.11
C LEU A 70 9.87 10.25 -2.99
N GLY A 71 9.06 9.59 -2.18
CA GLY A 71 8.35 10.19 -1.06
C GLY A 71 9.30 10.68 0.03
N VAL A 72 10.31 9.85 0.39
CA VAL A 72 11.36 10.25 1.34
C VAL A 72 12.16 11.44 0.82
N ALA A 73 12.61 11.39 -0.43
CA ALA A 73 13.36 12.51 -1.03
C ALA A 73 12.54 13.80 -1.05
N SER A 74 11.25 13.72 -1.39
CA SER A 74 10.34 14.87 -1.39
C SER A 74 10.14 15.43 0.02
N ALA A 75 9.94 14.59 1.02
CA ALA A 75 9.76 14.99 2.41
C ALA A 75 11.03 15.65 2.97
N VAL A 76 12.20 15.07 2.68
CA VAL A 76 13.50 15.65 3.07
C VAL A 76 13.67 17.04 2.44
N TYR A 77 13.36 17.18 1.15
CA TYR A 77 13.42 18.48 0.50
C TYR A 77 12.48 19.49 1.17
N LEU A 78 11.21 19.13 1.37
CA LEU A 78 10.22 20.02 1.98
C LEU A 78 10.55 20.39 3.42
N HIS A 79 11.11 19.47 4.20
CA HIS A 79 11.41 19.68 5.61
C HIS A 79 12.73 20.40 5.82
N GLU A 80 13.79 19.93 5.18
CA GLU A 80 15.14 20.39 5.44
C GLU A 80 15.56 21.59 4.54
N TYR A 81 15.08 21.65 3.29
CA TYR A 81 15.48 22.65 2.32
C TYR A 81 14.38 23.65 1.95
N GLY A 82 13.12 23.25 2.04
CA GLY A 82 11.99 24.01 1.51
C GLY A 82 11.69 25.35 2.21
N GLY A 83 12.24 25.58 3.42
CA GLY A 83 12.03 26.81 4.17
C GLY A 83 10.56 27.12 4.48
N LYS A 84 10.29 28.37 4.95
CA LYS A 84 8.95 28.88 5.28
C LYS A 84 8.29 29.66 4.14
N GLY A 85 8.77 29.49 2.90
CA GLY A 85 8.32 30.23 1.73
C GLY A 85 6.92 29.86 1.24
N ARG A 86 6.28 30.75 0.45
CA ARG A 86 4.96 30.52 -0.14
C ARG A 86 4.93 29.27 -1.03
N TYR A 87 6.00 29.01 -1.79
CA TYR A 87 6.11 27.85 -2.68
C TYR A 87 6.01 26.55 -1.92
N THR A 88 6.80 26.37 -0.85
CA THR A 88 6.75 25.17 0.00
C THR A 88 5.38 24.97 0.64
N ARG A 89 4.71 26.07 1.01
CA ARG A 89 3.34 26.02 1.55
C ARG A 89 2.35 25.48 0.51
N TYR A 90 2.44 25.96 -0.74
CA TYR A 90 1.55 25.46 -1.82
C TYR A 90 1.82 24.00 -2.16
N LEU A 91 3.09 23.57 -2.17
CA LEU A 91 3.42 22.16 -2.37
C LEU A 91 2.81 21.25 -1.28
N ARG A 92 2.94 21.63 -0.01
CA ARG A 92 2.34 20.89 1.11
C ARG A 92 0.80 20.84 1.01
N LEU A 93 0.17 21.95 0.66
CA LEU A 93 -1.27 21.98 0.43
C LEU A 93 -1.68 21.05 -0.72
N GLY A 94 -0.92 21.05 -1.83
CA GLY A 94 -1.16 20.14 -2.95
C GLY A 94 -1.05 18.67 -2.53
N ILE A 95 0.01 18.30 -1.81
CA ILE A 95 0.23 16.94 -1.30
C ILE A 95 -0.90 16.52 -0.33
N SER A 96 -1.29 17.42 0.57
CA SER A 96 -2.38 17.15 1.52
C SER A 96 -3.73 16.98 0.81
N ASN A 97 -3.99 17.77 -0.22
CA ASN A 97 -5.20 17.66 -1.03
C ASN A 97 -5.22 16.34 -1.82
N LEU A 98 -4.07 15.92 -2.38
CA LEU A 98 -3.95 14.63 -3.05
C LEU A 98 -4.27 13.45 -2.12
N ALA A 99 -3.91 13.53 -0.84
CA ALA A 99 -4.25 12.49 0.14
C ALA A 99 -5.78 12.30 0.33
N GLY A 100 -6.58 13.34 0.05
CA GLY A 100 -8.04 13.32 0.14
C GLY A 100 -8.75 12.92 -1.16
N VAL A 101 -8.04 12.74 -2.27
CA VAL A 101 -8.63 12.36 -3.56
C VAL A 101 -9.08 10.89 -3.52
N PRO A 102 -10.32 10.56 -3.99
CA PRO A 102 -10.78 9.17 -4.09
C PRO A 102 -9.87 8.32 -5.00
N SER A 103 -9.64 7.06 -4.62
CA SER A 103 -8.74 6.17 -5.38
C SER A 103 -9.20 5.90 -6.81
N VAL A 104 -10.51 5.92 -7.07
CA VAL A 104 -11.08 5.85 -8.42
C VAL A 104 -10.54 6.95 -9.34
N VAL A 105 -10.37 8.17 -8.83
CA VAL A 105 -9.81 9.30 -9.60
C VAL A 105 -8.35 9.02 -9.98
N PHE A 106 -7.55 8.44 -9.08
CA PHE A 106 -6.20 7.99 -9.41
C PHE A 106 -6.21 6.88 -10.47
N GLY A 107 -7.18 5.96 -10.42
CA GLY A 107 -7.37 4.93 -11.43
C GLY A 107 -7.68 5.51 -12.81
N LEU A 108 -8.61 6.47 -12.88
CA LEU A 108 -8.94 7.16 -14.13
C LEU A 108 -7.77 8.00 -14.66
N PHE A 109 -7.04 8.67 -13.78
CA PHE A 109 -5.80 9.36 -14.15
C PHE A 109 -4.78 8.37 -14.70
N GLY A 110 -4.57 7.24 -14.03
CA GLY A 110 -3.65 6.18 -14.46
C GLY A 110 -4.05 5.60 -15.82
N LEU A 111 -5.34 5.37 -16.04
CA LEU A 111 -5.88 4.94 -17.33
C LEU A 111 -5.57 5.96 -18.43
N ALA A 112 -5.89 7.23 -18.20
CA ALA A 112 -5.67 8.27 -19.20
C ALA A 112 -4.17 8.50 -19.47
N PHE A 113 -3.34 8.57 -18.43
CA PHE A 113 -1.95 8.96 -18.55
C PHE A 113 -1.03 7.76 -18.84
N PHE A 114 -1.01 6.73 -17.98
CA PHE A 114 -0.09 5.61 -18.16
C PHE A 114 -0.55 4.64 -19.24
N VAL A 115 -1.82 4.23 -19.19
CA VAL A 115 -2.33 3.21 -20.13
C VAL A 115 -2.47 3.76 -21.53
N THR A 116 -3.15 4.93 -21.66
CA THR A 116 -3.52 5.48 -22.97
C THR A 116 -2.46 6.42 -23.54
N PHE A 117 -2.09 7.49 -22.80
CA PHE A 117 -1.19 8.52 -23.33
C PHE A 117 0.25 8.01 -23.48
N LEU A 118 0.79 7.27 -22.49
CA LEU A 118 2.13 6.65 -22.59
C LEU A 118 2.11 5.31 -23.34
N GLY A 119 0.93 4.80 -23.73
CA GLY A 119 0.81 3.58 -24.51
C GLY A 119 1.25 2.29 -23.80
N MET A 120 1.31 2.28 -22.46
CA MET A 120 1.74 1.11 -21.70
C MET A 120 0.72 -0.05 -21.75
N GLY A 121 -0.53 0.23 -22.15
CA GLY A 121 -1.63 -0.72 -22.05
C GLY A 121 -2.01 -1.01 -20.60
N VAL A 122 -3.05 -1.83 -20.40
CA VAL A 122 -3.38 -2.39 -19.08
C VAL A 122 -2.27 -3.36 -18.70
N SER A 123 -1.48 -2.99 -17.68
CA SER A 123 -0.23 -3.69 -17.37
C SER A 123 0.18 -3.57 -15.91
N LEU A 124 1.01 -4.49 -15.45
CA LEU A 124 1.62 -4.44 -14.13
C LEU A 124 2.32 -3.09 -13.89
N LEU A 125 3.06 -2.59 -14.88
CA LEU A 125 3.80 -1.33 -14.76
C LEU A 125 2.87 -0.13 -14.62
N ALA A 126 1.80 -0.04 -15.41
CA ALA A 126 0.81 1.03 -15.30
C ALA A 126 0.12 1.03 -13.92
N GLY A 127 -0.22 -0.16 -13.39
CA GLY A 127 -0.75 -0.31 -12.04
C GLY A 127 0.24 0.08 -10.95
N VAL A 128 1.48 -0.36 -11.06
CA VAL A 128 2.57 -0.01 -10.12
C VAL A 128 2.76 1.51 -10.06
N LEU A 129 2.81 2.19 -11.21
CA LEU A 129 2.96 3.65 -11.27
C LEU A 129 1.75 4.38 -10.68
N THR A 130 0.54 3.90 -10.99
CA THR A 130 -0.70 4.47 -10.44
C THR A 130 -0.75 4.34 -8.92
N LEU A 131 -0.44 3.15 -8.39
CA LEU A 131 -0.36 2.91 -6.94
C LEU A 131 0.78 3.70 -6.29
N ALA A 132 1.91 3.87 -6.97
CA ALA A 132 3.00 4.70 -6.48
C ALA A 132 2.54 6.15 -6.28
N VAL A 133 1.88 6.75 -7.28
CA VAL A 133 1.34 8.12 -7.18
C VAL A 133 0.29 8.22 -6.06
N LEU A 134 -0.59 7.23 -5.93
CA LEU A 134 -1.63 7.17 -4.89
C LEU A 134 -1.04 7.09 -3.48
N THR A 135 0.09 6.40 -3.28
CA THR A 135 0.72 6.20 -1.97
C THR A 135 1.71 7.31 -1.60
N LEU A 136 2.23 8.06 -2.57
CA LEU A 136 3.19 9.16 -2.36
C LEU A 136 2.79 10.13 -1.24
N PRO A 137 1.55 10.68 -1.18
CA PRO A 137 1.16 11.62 -0.13
C PRO A 137 1.29 11.04 1.28
N VAL A 138 0.97 9.77 1.45
CA VAL A 138 1.08 9.07 2.75
C VAL A 138 2.53 8.99 3.18
N ILE A 139 3.42 8.60 2.26
CA ILE A 139 4.85 8.45 2.55
C ILE A 139 5.49 9.82 2.83
N ILE A 140 5.14 10.85 2.06
CA ILE A 140 5.66 12.21 2.26
C ILE A 140 5.25 12.72 3.64
N ASN A 141 3.97 12.66 3.99
CA ASN A 141 3.46 13.19 5.25
C ASN A 141 4.04 12.44 6.46
N THR A 142 4.11 11.12 6.42
CA THR A 142 4.68 10.32 7.51
C THR A 142 6.19 10.51 7.63
N THR A 143 6.89 10.72 6.53
CA THR A 143 8.33 11.03 6.54
C THR A 143 8.59 12.43 7.08
N GLU A 144 7.80 13.45 6.69
CA GLU A 144 7.91 14.80 7.27
C GLU A 144 7.68 14.76 8.78
N GLU A 145 6.68 13.99 9.24
CA GLU A 145 6.41 13.84 10.67
C GLU A 145 7.59 13.16 11.41
N ALA A 146 8.18 12.13 10.80
CA ALA A 146 9.37 11.48 11.34
C ALA A 146 10.58 12.41 11.43
N LEU A 147 10.77 13.28 10.43
CA LEU A 147 11.83 14.29 10.43
C LEU A 147 11.60 15.39 11.49
N ARG A 148 10.35 15.76 11.76
CA ARG A 148 9.98 16.73 12.81
C ARG A 148 10.27 16.20 14.22
N GLN A 149 10.21 14.88 14.43
CA GLN A 149 10.48 14.26 15.72
C GLN A 149 11.97 14.24 16.08
N VAL A 150 12.87 14.49 15.12
CA VAL A 150 14.31 14.59 15.38
C VAL A 150 14.61 15.94 16.05
N PRO A 151 15.22 15.96 17.26
CA PRO A 151 15.49 17.20 17.99
C PRO A 151 16.41 18.14 17.22
N ASP A 152 16.09 19.43 17.23
CA ASP A 152 16.93 20.45 16.56
C ASP A 152 18.32 20.54 17.17
N ALA A 153 18.48 20.26 18.46
CA ALA A 153 19.77 20.21 19.14
C ALA A 153 20.77 19.23 18.47
N TRP A 154 20.30 18.15 17.85
CA TRP A 154 21.17 17.21 17.14
C TRP A 154 21.69 17.81 15.82
N ARG A 155 20.86 18.63 15.17
CA ARG A 155 21.25 19.36 13.96
C ARG A 155 22.31 20.43 14.29
N GLU A 156 22.04 21.21 15.35
CA GLU A 156 22.94 22.27 15.82
C GLU A 156 24.29 21.70 16.29
N ALA A 157 24.29 20.61 17.05
CA ALA A 157 25.51 19.95 17.51
C ALA A 157 26.36 19.46 16.33
N SER A 158 25.76 18.85 15.32
CA SER A 158 26.46 18.39 14.11
C SER A 158 27.08 19.55 13.33
N LEU A 159 26.34 20.64 13.16
CA LEU A 159 26.83 21.85 12.49
C LEU A 159 27.96 22.54 13.29
N ALA A 160 27.86 22.55 14.63
CA ALA A 160 28.90 23.11 15.50
C ALA A 160 30.24 22.34 15.42
N LEU A 161 30.16 21.02 15.10
CA LEU A 161 31.34 20.19 14.83
C LEU A 161 31.92 20.38 13.42
N GLY A 162 31.39 21.35 12.64
CA GLY A 162 31.90 21.68 11.30
C GLY A 162 31.30 20.79 10.18
N ALA A 163 30.29 19.98 10.46
CA ALA A 163 29.62 19.23 9.41
C ALA A 163 28.81 20.15 8.48
N THR A 164 28.78 19.85 7.19
CA THR A 164 27.90 20.55 6.25
C THR A 164 26.44 20.16 6.48
N ARG A 165 25.51 20.97 6.00
CA ARG A 165 24.07 20.69 6.10
C ARG A 165 23.70 19.32 5.49
N SER A 166 24.24 18.98 4.33
CA SER A 166 24.02 17.68 3.69
C SER A 166 24.59 16.51 4.50
N GLN A 167 25.77 16.70 5.13
CA GLN A 167 26.35 15.69 6.03
C GLN A 167 25.50 15.51 7.29
N THR A 168 25.01 16.59 7.89
CA THR A 168 24.10 16.53 9.03
C THR A 168 22.82 15.79 8.68
N ILE A 169 22.20 16.10 7.54
CA ILE A 169 20.98 15.39 7.09
C ILE A 169 21.28 13.90 6.87
N ALA A 170 22.32 13.57 6.11
CA ALA A 170 22.60 12.18 5.73
C ALA A 170 23.07 11.30 6.91
N ARG A 171 23.85 11.86 7.85
CA ARG A 171 24.51 11.10 8.90
C ARG A 171 23.84 11.18 10.28
N VAL A 172 23.02 12.21 10.52
CA VAL A 172 22.36 12.45 11.81
C VAL A 172 20.85 12.38 11.67
N VAL A 173 20.25 13.21 10.81
CA VAL A 173 18.80 13.38 10.73
C VAL A 173 18.12 12.16 10.09
N LEU A 174 18.55 11.78 8.89
CA LEU A 174 17.95 10.63 8.18
C LEU A 174 18.04 9.34 8.97
N PRO A 175 19.22 8.93 9.49
CA PRO A 175 19.29 7.76 10.32
C PRO A 175 18.34 7.82 11.52
N ALA A 176 18.24 8.96 12.21
CA ALA A 176 17.34 9.11 13.36
C ALA A 176 15.86 8.99 12.98
N ALA A 177 15.47 9.46 11.80
CA ALA A 177 14.09 9.42 11.30
C ALA A 177 13.68 8.08 10.66
N VAL A 178 14.62 7.18 10.31
CA VAL A 178 14.33 5.90 9.64
C VAL A 178 13.18 5.11 10.28
N PRO A 179 13.08 4.95 11.62
CA PRO A 179 11.98 4.18 12.21
C PRO A 179 10.59 4.75 11.87
N GLY A 180 10.46 6.09 11.87
CA GLY A 180 9.22 6.77 11.47
C GLY A 180 8.95 6.64 9.97
N MET A 181 9.98 6.74 9.14
CA MET A 181 9.87 6.53 7.69
C MET A 181 9.41 5.11 7.36
N LEU A 182 9.93 4.09 8.06
CA LEU A 182 9.48 2.70 7.90
C LEU A 182 8.01 2.52 8.29
N THR A 183 7.52 3.27 9.28
CA THR A 183 6.09 3.28 9.60
C THR A 183 5.26 3.78 8.41
N GLY A 184 5.72 4.84 7.73
CA GLY A 184 5.10 5.31 6.49
C GLY A 184 5.11 4.28 5.37
N ALA A 185 6.23 3.55 5.22
CA ALA A 185 6.34 2.45 4.26
C ALA A 185 5.33 1.33 4.54
N ILE A 186 5.17 0.94 5.81
CA ILE A 186 4.20 -0.09 6.23
C ILE A 186 2.77 0.35 5.88
N LEU A 187 2.41 1.59 6.21
CA LEU A 187 1.09 2.14 5.89
C LEU A 187 0.84 2.22 4.38
N GLY A 188 1.85 2.65 3.61
CA GLY A 188 1.79 2.69 2.15
C GLY A 188 1.63 1.31 1.52
N LEU A 189 2.39 0.31 2.01
CA LEU A 189 2.32 -1.07 1.56
C LEU A 189 0.94 -1.69 1.82
N ALA A 190 0.40 -1.52 3.03
CA ALA A 190 -0.92 -2.00 3.38
C ALA A 190 -2.02 -1.38 2.50
N ARG A 191 -1.92 -0.08 2.23
CA ARG A 191 -2.84 0.63 1.34
C ARG A 191 -2.74 0.11 -0.10
N ALA A 192 -1.53 -0.03 -0.64
CA ALA A 192 -1.32 -0.51 -2.00
C ALA A 192 -1.81 -1.95 -2.19
N ALA A 193 -1.59 -2.83 -1.22
CA ALA A 193 -2.01 -4.23 -1.28
C ALA A 193 -3.54 -4.43 -1.22
N GLY A 194 -4.27 -3.51 -0.57
CA GLY A 194 -5.73 -3.56 -0.48
C GLY A 194 -6.46 -2.74 -1.56
N GLU A 195 -5.73 -2.07 -2.46
CA GLU A 195 -6.35 -1.17 -3.44
C GLU A 195 -7.05 -1.97 -4.55
N THR A 196 -8.29 -1.62 -4.83
CA THR A 196 -9.12 -2.24 -5.88
C THR A 196 -9.39 -1.26 -7.01
N ALA A 197 -9.95 -0.10 -6.69
CA ALA A 197 -10.49 0.82 -7.68
C ALA A 197 -9.43 1.40 -8.62
N ALA A 198 -8.24 1.72 -8.12
CA ALA A 198 -7.18 2.27 -8.95
C ALA A 198 -6.60 1.24 -9.93
N ILE A 199 -6.43 -0.02 -9.49
CA ILE A 199 -5.82 -1.07 -10.32
C ILE A 199 -6.80 -1.66 -11.34
N MET A 200 -8.09 -1.64 -11.07
CA MET A 200 -9.14 -2.11 -11.98
C MET A 200 -9.08 -1.39 -13.36
N PHE A 201 -8.62 -0.16 -13.40
CA PHE A 201 -8.48 0.62 -14.66
C PHE A 201 -7.10 0.51 -15.29
N THR A 202 -6.07 0.07 -14.55
CA THR A 202 -4.68 0.25 -14.98
C THR A 202 -3.88 -1.03 -15.09
N ALA A 203 -4.21 -2.07 -14.32
CA ALA A 203 -3.44 -3.29 -14.25
C ALA A 203 -4.26 -4.56 -14.30
N ALA A 204 -5.46 -4.53 -13.69
CA ALA A 204 -6.27 -5.72 -13.52
C ALA A 204 -7.05 -6.04 -14.78
N VAL A 205 -7.21 -7.33 -15.02
CA VAL A 205 -8.12 -7.87 -16.04
C VAL A 205 -9.06 -8.85 -15.40
N PHE A 206 -10.26 -8.92 -15.93
CA PHE A 206 -11.32 -9.76 -15.43
C PHE A 206 -10.89 -11.21 -15.20
N TYR A 207 -10.15 -11.79 -16.15
CA TYR A 207 -9.69 -13.16 -16.07
C TYR A 207 -8.40 -13.37 -16.86
N THR A 208 -7.33 -13.75 -16.18
CA THR A 208 -6.10 -14.26 -16.75
C THR A 208 -5.45 -15.29 -15.84
N PRO A 209 -5.55 -16.60 -16.14
CA PRO A 209 -4.97 -17.63 -15.29
C PRO A 209 -3.44 -17.72 -15.41
N LYS A 210 -2.85 -16.94 -16.31
CA LYS A 210 -1.40 -16.94 -16.56
C LYS A 210 -0.68 -16.00 -15.58
N MET A 211 0.53 -16.39 -15.21
CA MET A 211 1.45 -15.51 -14.51
C MET A 211 1.95 -14.41 -15.44
N PRO A 212 2.21 -13.18 -14.94
CA PRO A 212 2.81 -12.14 -15.75
C PRO A 212 4.23 -12.55 -16.15
N ASP A 213 4.50 -12.56 -17.44
CA ASP A 213 5.80 -12.86 -18.04
C ASP A 213 6.61 -11.59 -18.35
N SER A 214 5.97 -10.43 -18.27
CA SER A 214 6.55 -9.12 -18.49
C SER A 214 5.93 -8.08 -17.56
N VAL A 215 6.63 -6.97 -17.33
CA VAL A 215 6.09 -5.79 -16.62
C VAL A 215 4.94 -5.12 -17.41
N PHE A 216 4.83 -5.41 -18.70
CA PHE A 216 3.74 -4.96 -19.57
C PHE A 216 2.58 -5.95 -19.66
N SER A 217 2.66 -7.09 -18.96
CA SER A 217 1.54 -8.03 -18.87
C SER A 217 0.50 -7.52 -17.89
N ALA A 218 -0.77 -7.72 -18.22
CA ALA A 218 -1.86 -7.52 -17.28
C ALA A 218 -1.81 -8.57 -16.16
N VAL A 219 -2.35 -8.25 -15.00
CA VAL A 219 -2.33 -9.13 -13.83
C VAL A 219 -3.70 -9.29 -13.20
N MET A 220 -3.90 -10.36 -12.45
CA MET A 220 -4.99 -10.47 -11.48
C MET A 220 -4.48 -10.07 -10.10
N SER A 221 -5.33 -9.50 -9.27
CA SER A 221 -5.03 -9.21 -7.87
C SER A 221 -6.11 -9.77 -6.96
N LEU A 222 -5.80 -10.00 -5.69
CA LEU A 222 -6.77 -10.51 -4.72
C LEU A 222 -7.95 -9.55 -4.51
N PRO A 223 -7.75 -8.21 -4.35
CA PRO A 223 -8.84 -7.27 -4.23
C PRO A 223 -9.76 -7.25 -5.45
N ASP A 224 -9.19 -7.25 -6.65
CA ASP A 224 -9.95 -7.25 -7.90
C ASP A 224 -10.68 -8.59 -8.10
N HIS A 225 -10.01 -9.72 -7.86
CA HIS A 225 -10.61 -11.05 -7.92
C HIS A 225 -11.82 -11.18 -6.99
N MET A 226 -11.68 -10.71 -5.74
CA MET A 226 -12.77 -10.67 -4.78
C MET A 226 -13.94 -9.80 -5.28
N TYR A 227 -13.65 -8.63 -5.86
CA TYR A 227 -14.65 -7.73 -6.42
C TYR A 227 -15.39 -8.37 -7.59
N VAL A 228 -14.67 -9.01 -8.51
CA VAL A 228 -15.27 -9.72 -9.66
C VAL A 228 -16.16 -10.87 -9.21
N LEU A 229 -15.72 -11.69 -8.25
CA LEU A 229 -16.54 -12.77 -7.68
C LEU A 229 -17.82 -12.24 -7.03
N ALA A 230 -17.77 -11.04 -6.42
CA ALA A 230 -18.91 -10.43 -5.76
C ALA A 230 -19.92 -9.82 -6.74
N THR A 231 -19.45 -9.27 -7.86
CA THR A 231 -20.28 -8.45 -8.76
C THR A 231 -20.65 -9.14 -10.08
N ALA A 232 -19.77 -10.00 -10.58
CA ALA A 232 -19.91 -10.64 -11.90
C ALA A 232 -20.00 -12.18 -11.81
N GLY A 233 -20.03 -12.76 -10.61
CA GLY A 233 -20.19 -14.21 -10.42
C GLY A 233 -21.55 -14.69 -10.89
N THR A 234 -21.57 -15.58 -11.89
CA THR A 234 -22.80 -16.14 -12.48
C THR A 234 -23.45 -17.20 -11.60
N GLU A 235 -22.68 -17.86 -10.74
CA GLU A 235 -23.14 -18.94 -9.85
C GLU A 235 -22.81 -18.55 -8.38
N ILE A 236 -23.63 -17.70 -7.78
CA ILE A 236 -23.39 -17.11 -6.45
C ILE A 236 -23.10 -18.15 -5.37
N GLU A 237 -23.80 -19.29 -5.38
CA GLU A 237 -23.58 -20.32 -4.37
C GLU A 237 -22.19 -20.98 -4.45
N LYS A 238 -21.65 -21.14 -5.66
CA LYS A 238 -20.30 -21.69 -5.88
C LYS A 238 -19.19 -20.65 -5.67
N THR A 239 -19.44 -19.40 -6.06
CA THR A 239 -18.43 -18.32 -5.98
C THR A 239 -18.32 -17.71 -4.60
N ARG A 240 -19.39 -17.74 -3.77
CA ARG A 240 -19.41 -17.18 -2.43
C ARG A 240 -18.33 -17.76 -1.48
N PRO A 241 -18.11 -19.09 -1.39
CA PRO A 241 -17.03 -19.63 -0.57
C PRO A 241 -15.65 -19.19 -1.06
N LEU A 242 -15.44 -19.13 -2.40
CA LEU A 242 -14.18 -18.69 -3.01
C LEU A 242 -13.94 -17.21 -2.72
N GLN A 243 -14.98 -16.37 -2.73
CA GLN A 243 -14.90 -14.95 -2.37
C GLN A 243 -14.43 -14.77 -0.93
N TYR A 244 -15.04 -15.50 0.04
CA TYR A 244 -14.61 -15.43 1.44
C TYR A 244 -13.21 -16.00 1.64
N GLY A 245 -12.84 -17.08 0.93
CA GLY A 245 -11.49 -17.62 0.91
C GLY A 245 -10.46 -16.59 0.38
N THR A 246 -10.78 -15.92 -0.72
CA THR A 246 -9.94 -14.85 -1.29
C THR A 246 -9.77 -13.69 -0.32
N ALA A 247 -10.86 -13.24 0.33
CA ALA A 247 -10.83 -12.19 1.33
C ALA A 247 -9.95 -12.57 2.54
N LEU A 248 -10.04 -13.84 2.99
CA LEU A 248 -9.22 -14.35 4.08
C LEU A 248 -7.74 -14.39 3.70
N ILE A 249 -7.40 -14.82 2.47
CA ILE A 249 -6.02 -14.82 1.98
C ILE A 249 -5.49 -13.39 1.88
N LEU A 250 -6.29 -12.45 1.36
CA LEU A 250 -5.90 -11.04 1.31
C LEU A 250 -5.61 -10.49 2.71
N LEU A 251 -6.47 -10.78 3.68
CA LEU A 251 -6.26 -10.39 5.08
C LEU A 251 -4.95 -10.95 5.64
N VAL A 252 -4.71 -12.25 5.46
CA VAL A 252 -3.48 -12.92 5.93
C VAL A 252 -2.25 -12.36 5.23
N LEU A 253 -2.31 -12.13 3.92
CA LEU A 253 -1.22 -11.56 3.14
C LEU A 253 -0.86 -10.15 3.61
N VAL A 254 -1.85 -9.28 3.75
CA VAL A 254 -1.63 -7.88 4.21
C VAL A 254 -1.11 -7.86 5.65
N LEU A 255 -1.71 -8.63 6.56
CA LEU A 255 -1.24 -8.73 7.94
C LEU A 255 0.17 -9.31 8.01
N GLY A 256 0.47 -10.35 7.21
CA GLY A 256 1.79 -10.97 7.13
C GLY A 256 2.86 -9.98 6.65
N MET A 257 2.60 -9.26 5.56
CA MET A 257 3.52 -8.24 5.05
C MET A 257 3.77 -7.14 6.09
N ASN A 258 2.70 -6.66 6.74
CA ASN A 258 2.81 -5.63 7.78
C ASN A 258 3.58 -6.14 9.00
N LEU A 259 3.33 -7.37 9.44
CA LEU A 259 4.04 -7.97 10.57
C LEU A 259 5.54 -8.10 10.28
N ILE A 260 5.91 -8.58 9.10
CA ILE A 260 7.32 -8.66 8.68
C ILE A 260 7.96 -7.27 8.70
N ALA A 261 7.29 -6.26 8.14
CA ALA A 261 7.79 -4.90 8.11
C ALA A 261 7.93 -4.28 9.52
N ILE A 262 6.98 -4.56 10.43
CA ILE A 262 7.04 -4.15 11.84
C ILE A 262 8.24 -4.81 12.54
N ILE A 263 8.45 -6.11 12.35
CA ILE A 263 9.58 -6.83 12.96
C ILE A 263 10.92 -6.25 12.47
N ILE A 264 11.03 -5.94 11.17
CA ILE A 264 12.24 -5.31 10.61
C ILE A 264 12.46 -3.94 11.26
N ARG A 265 11.42 -3.11 11.35
CA ARG A 265 11.48 -1.80 12.01
C ARG A 265 11.93 -1.92 13.45
N ASP A 266 11.33 -2.81 14.24
CA ASP A 266 11.63 -2.96 15.67
C ASP A 266 13.06 -3.48 15.89
N ARG A 267 13.55 -4.38 15.03
CA ARG A 267 14.95 -4.82 15.08
C ARG A 267 15.95 -3.69 14.79
N MET A 268 15.58 -2.78 13.87
CA MET A 268 16.42 -1.61 13.56
C MET A 268 16.42 -0.60 14.71
N GLN A 269 15.32 -0.45 15.42
CA GLN A 269 15.24 0.43 16.60
C GLN A 269 16.08 -0.10 17.78
N ARG A 270 16.07 -1.42 18.04
CA ARG A 270 16.81 -2.03 19.17
C ARG A 270 18.33 -2.02 19.01
N LYS A 271 18.82 -1.85 17.78
CA LYS A 271 20.27 -1.80 17.50
C LYS A 271 20.88 -0.40 17.68
N ARG A 272 20.09 0.55 18.10
CA ARG A 272 20.48 1.95 18.41
C ARG A 272 20.27 2.27 19.88
#